data_c7d09526827e215f47f42bf6ddc1390c
#
_entry.id   c7d09526827e215f47f42bf6ddc1390c
#
_cell.length_a   1.000
_cell.length_b   1.000
_cell.length_c   1.000
_cell.angle_alpha   90.00
_cell.angle_beta   90.00
_cell.angle_gamma   90.00
#
_symmetry.space_group_name_H-M   'P 1'
#
loop_
_entity.id
_entity.type
_entity.pdbx_description
1 polymer ?
#
loop_
_entity_poly.entity_id
_entity_poly.type
_entity_poly.pdbx_seq_one_letter_code
_entity_poly.pdbx_strand_id
1 'polypeptide(L)'
;AKTMTPQESEKAVKSVYKETAEKHPELAKKNKTLEKLWKDKRVPLVGPAGTLVFVHFDIVHARYSSNELGLPRHMVKFLFTRNNDPVKPSWNHADPRWKQEDSSVSSEIMKPVWLDLWNWHLGNKQSNENTITSVKSLCDRLKDSNDELAVSAAYELAKSDEGVELLIEIFNSDDTNLRSIAAYGL
;
A
#
# COMPACT_ATOMS: atom_id res chain seq x y z
N ALA A 1 5.70 -34.40 5.90
CA ALA A 1 6.37 -33.30 5.19
C ALA A 1 7.69 -33.03 5.90
N LYS A 2 8.80 -33.02 5.14
CA LYS A 2 10.13 -32.77 5.69
C LYS A 2 10.24 -31.28 6.03
N THR A 3 10.48 -30.98 7.29
CA THR A 3 10.66 -29.58 7.74
C THR A 3 12.03 -29.10 7.27
N MET A 4 12.06 -27.99 6.56
CA MET A 4 13.32 -27.38 6.11
C MET A 4 14.11 -26.83 7.32
N THR A 5 15.41 -27.05 7.33
CA THR A 5 16.29 -26.39 8.30
C THR A 5 16.34 -24.86 8.06
N PRO A 6 16.71 -24.04 9.04
CA PRO A 6 16.87 -22.60 8.85
C PRO A 6 17.80 -22.23 7.71
N GLN A 7 18.89 -22.97 7.52
CA GLN A 7 19.85 -22.75 6.44
C GLN A 7 19.27 -23.10 5.06
N GLU A 8 18.51 -24.20 4.96
CA GLU A 8 17.80 -24.56 3.72
C GLU A 8 16.73 -23.51 3.37
N SER A 9 16.01 -23.01 4.37
CA SER A 9 15.03 -21.93 4.18
C SER A 9 15.70 -20.63 3.71
N GLU A 10 16.83 -20.24 4.32
CA GLU A 10 17.57 -19.05 3.93
C GLU A 10 18.12 -19.15 2.49
N LYS A 11 18.66 -20.33 2.13
CA LYS A 11 19.16 -20.60 0.77
C LYS A 11 18.02 -20.55 -0.26
N ALA A 12 16.86 -21.12 0.05
CA ALA A 12 15.69 -21.08 -0.80
C ALA A 12 15.20 -19.63 -1.02
N VAL A 13 15.11 -18.83 0.05
CA VAL A 13 14.73 -17.41 -0.03
C VAL A 13 15.72 -16.62 -0.89
N LYS A 14 17.02 -16.78 -0.67
CA LYS A 14 18.06 -16.12 -1.49
C LYS A 14 17.98 -16.52 -2.96
N SER A 15 17.67 -17.79 -3.26
CA SER A 15 17.48 -18.25 -4.64
C SER A 15 16.29 -17.58 -5.31
N VAL A 16 15.15 -17.48 -4.62
CA VAL A 16 13.94 -16.80 -5.15
C VAL A 16 14.22 -15.32 -5.40
N TYR A 17 14.87 -14.62 -4.47
CA TYR A 17 15.25 -13.21 -4.66
C TYR A 17 16.20 -13.02 -5.85
N LYS A 18 17.17 -13.91 -6.03
CA LYS A 18 18.09 -13.87 -7.16
C LYS A 18 17.36 -14.06 -8.48
N GLU A 19 16.51 -15.09 -8.57
CA GLU A 19 15.70 -15.37 -9.76
C GLU A 19 14.75 -14.19 -10.09
N THR A 20 14.10 -13.62 -9.08
CA THR A 20 13.23 -12.45 -9.27
C THR A 20 14.04 -11.22 -9.74
N ALA A 21 15.23 -10.99 -9.19
CA ALA A 21 16.09 -9.89 -9.60
C ALA A 21 16.63 -10.06 -11.05
N GLU A 22 16.85 -11.29 -11.49
CA GLU A 22 17.25 -11.60 -12.87
C GLU A 22 16.09 -11.39 -13.86
N LYS A 23 14.88 -11.76 -13.47
CA LYS A 23 13.67 -11.59 -14.30
C LYS A 23 13.15 -10.14 -14.33
N HIS A 24 13.36 -9.40 -13.24
CA HIS A 24 12.83 -8.06 -13.04
C HIS A 24 13.88 -7.12 -12.43
N PRO A 25 14.92 -6.77 -13.21
CA PRO A 25 16.04 -5.97 -12.71
C PRO A 25 15.64 -4.56 -12.23
N GLU A 26 14.60 -3.98 -12.82
CA GLU A 26 14.02 -2.69 -12.40
C GLU A 26 13.39 -2.77 -11.00
N LEU A 27 12.67 -3.84 -10.69
CA LEU A 27 12.10 -4.07 -9.35
C LEU A 27 13.19 -4.30 -8.32
N ALA A 28 14.24 -5.05 -8.68
CA ALA A 28 15.38 -5.27 -7.80
C ALA A 28 16.11 -3.95 -7.48
N LYS A 29 16.24 -3.05 -8.45
CA LYS A 29 16.82 -1.71 -8.26
C LYS A 29 15.92 -0.84 -7.38
N LYS A 30 14.61 -0.83 -7.62
CA LYS A 30 13.60 -0.12 -6.80
C LYS A 30 13.66 -0.62 -5.35
N ASN A 31 13.69 -1.92 -5.12
CA ASN A 31 13.76 -2.53 -3.79
C ASN A 31 15.04 -2.16 -3.03
N LYS A 32 16.20 -2.15 -3.69
CA LYS A 32 17.45 -1.70 -3.06
C LYS A 32 17.42 -0.23 -2.65
N THR A 33 16.81 0.61 -3.46
CA THR A 33 16.63 2.02 -3.15
C THR A 33 15.71 2.20 -1.94
N LEU A 34 14.56 1.51 -1.91
CA LEU A 34 13.65 1.51 -0.78
C LEU A 34 14.32 0.96 0.49
N GLU A 35 15.07 -0.13 0.37
CA GLU A 35 15.79 -0.69 1.51
C GLU A 35 16.77 0.33 2.12
N LYS A 36 17.51 1.07 1.29
CA LYS A 36 18.41 2.12 1.73
C LYS A 36 17.68 3.26 2.42
N LEU A 37 16.54 3.71 1.86
CA LEU A 37 15.72 4.79 2.42
C LEU A 37 15.15 4.44 3.79
N TRP A 38 14.75 3.19 3.99
CA TRP A 38 14.08 2.74 5.20
C TRP A 38 15.02 2.17 6.26
N LYS A 39 16.29 1.92 5.92
CA LYS A 39 17.25 1.25 6.81
C LYS A 39 17.33 1.91 8.19
N ASP A 40 17.43 3.23 8.23
CA ASP A 40 17.59 4.00 9.46
C ASP A 40 16.23 4.32 10.16
N LYS A 41 15.11 4.02 9.48
CA LYS A 41 13.76 4.25 10.00
C LYS A 41 13.09 2.97 10.51
N ARG A 42 13.80 1.85 10.50
CA ARG A 42 13.25 0.57 10.94
C ARG A 42 13.02 0.56 12.45
N VAL A 43 11.83 0.16 12.84
CA VAL A 43 11.50 -0.10 14.24
C VAL A 43 11.49 -1.61 14.47
N PRO A 44 12.45 -2.16 15.23
CA PRO A 44 12.46 -3.58 15.54
C PRO A 44 11.29 -3.91 16.47
N LEU A 45 10.44 -4.86 16.05
CA LEU A 45 9.38 -5.39 16.88
C LEU A 45 9.94 -6.54 17.72
N VAL A 46 10.46 -6.22 18.88
CA VAL A 46 11.05 -7.16 19.84
C VAL A 46 10.28 -7.14 21.15
N GLY A 47 10.17 -8.29 21.79
CA GLY A 47 9.50 -8.42 23.09
C GLY A 47 9.63 -9.81 23.66
N PRO A 48 9.26 -10.01 24.94
CA PRO A 48 9.23 -11.31 25.57
C PRO A 48 8.18 -12.23 24.93
N ALA A 49 8.22 -13.51 25.25
CA ALA A 49 7.20 -14.46 24.85
C ALA A 49 5.80 -13.97 25.31
N GLY A 50 4.82 -14.08 24.42
CA GLY A 50 3.46 -13.56 24.64
C GLY A 50 3.25 -12.10 24.21
N THR A 51 4.26 -11.42 23.68
CA THR A 51 4.09 -10.08 23.12
C THR A 51 3.12 -10.13 21.93
N LEU A 52 2.10 -9.27 21.97
CA LEU A 52 1.15 -9.06 20.89
C LEU A 52 1.44 -7.70 20.22
N VAL A 53 1.49 -7.70 18.90
CA VAL A 53 1.73 -6.49 18.11
C VAL A 53 0.61 -6.33 17.09
N PHE A 54 -0.02 -5.16 17.09
CA PHE A 54 -0.97 -4.76 16.05
C PHE A 54 -0.28 -3.85 15.06
N VAL A 55 -0.39 -4.20 13.78
CA VAL A 55 0.17 -3.41 12.69
C VAL A 55 -0.87 -3.24 11.59
N HIS A 56 -0.86 -2.09 10.94
CA HIS A 56 -1.64 -1.91 9.72
C HIS A 56 -1.06 -2.81 8.63
N PHE A 57 -1.92 -3.43 7.82
CA PHE A 57 -1.47 -4.40 6.79
C PHE A 57 -0.50 -3.77 5.79
N ASP A 58 -0.76 -2.53 5.38
CA ASP A 58 0.02 -1.82 4.35
C ASP A 58 1.29 -1.17 4.90
N ILE A 59 1.55 -1.28 6.19
CA ILE A 59 2.81 -0.75 6.74
C ILE A 59 3.97 -1.56 6.17
N VAL A 60 4.99 -0.87 5.67
CA VAL A 60 6.20 -1.53 5.15
C VAL A 60 6.84 -2.34 6.27
N HIS A 61 6.87 -3.64 6.09
CA HIS A 61 7.44 -4.55 7.07
C HIS A 61 8.30 -5.61 6.40
N ALA A 62 9.35 -6.01 7.09
CA ALA A 62 10.27 -7.02 6.61
C ALA A 62 10.72 -7.94 7.74
N ARG A 63 11.17 -9.13 7.36
CA ARG A 63 11.86 -10.01 8.29
C ARG A 63 13.19 -9.36 8.69
N TYR A 64 13.43 -9.28 9.98
CA TYR A 64 14.73 -8.91 10.51
C TYR A 64 15.72 -10.10 10.42
N SER A 65 17.02 -9.84 10.65
CA SER A 65 18.06 -10.87 10.63
C SER A 65 17.70 -12.06 11.56
N SER A 66 18.26 -13.22 11.25
CA SER A 66 18.05 -14.43 12.04
C SER A 66 18.52 -14.24 13.47
N ASN A 67 17.82 -14.94 14.37
CA ASN A 67 18.19 -15.05 15.77
C ASN A 67 19.58 -15.70 15.88
N GLU A 68 20.57 -14.95 16.37
CA GLU A 68 21.95 -15.41 16.56
C GLU A 68 22.07 -16.58 17.53
N LEU A 69 21.10 -16.70 18.44
CA LEU A 69 21.05 -17.81 19.41
C LEU A 69 20.56 -19.13 18.79
N GLY A 70 20.11 -19.14 17.55
CA GLY A 70 19.62 -20.34 16.86
C GLY A 70 18.33 -20.94 17.46
N LEU A 71 17.68 -20.25 18.40
CA LEU A 71 16.47 -20.72 19.04
C LEU A 71 15.26 -20.61 18.10
N PRO A 72 14.35 -21.58 18.07
CA PRO A 72 13.13 -21.49 17.29
C PRO A 72 12.26 -20.35 17.79
N ARG A 73 11.73 -19.53 16.85
CA ARG A 73 10.75 -18.50 17.12
C ARG A 73 9.41 -18.90 16.51
N HIS A 74 8.43 -19.05 17.36
CA HIS A 74 7.06 -19.29 16.94
C HIS A 74 6.30 -17.96 16.88
N MET A 75 5.56 -17.74 15.81
CA MET A 75 4.73 -16.57 15.61
C MET A 75 3.41 -16.98 14.98
N VAL A 76 2.32 -16.52 15.57
CA VAL A 76 0.98 -16.65 15.00
C VAL A 76 0.60 -15.29 14.41
N LYS A 77 0.14 -15.29 13.17
CA LYS A 77 -0.37 -14.09 12.51
C LYS A 77 -1.88 -14.22 12.34
N PHE A 78 -2.59 -13.20 12.74
CA PHE A 78 -4.01 -13.05 12.48
C PHE A 78 -4.19 -11.87 11.52
N LEU A 79 -4.95 -12.07 10.47
CA LEU A 79 -5.37 -11.00 9.56
C LEU A 79 -6.83 -10.69 9.86
N PHE A 80 -7.11 -9.42 10.15
CA PHE A 80 -8.46 -8.92 10.35
C PHE A 80 -8.82 -8.00 9.19
N THR A 81 -9.94 -8.30 8.55
CA THR A 81 -10.50 -7.46 7.49
C THR A 81 -11.89 -6.99 7.91
N ARG A 82 -12.32 -5.86 7.38
CA ARG A 82 -13.69 -5.40 7.57
C ARG A 82 -14.63 -6.20 6.69
N ASN A 83 -15.81 -6.51 7.21
CA ASN A 83 -16.88 -7.15 6.44
C ASN A 83 -17.86 -6.13 5.84
N ASN A 84 -17.88 -4.92 6.37
CA ASN A 84 -18.77 -3.85 5.93
C ASN A 84 -18.04 -2.52 5.96
N ASP A 85 -18.48 -1.60 5.12
CA ASP A 85 -18.01 -0.24 5.13
C ASP A 85 -18.28 0.45 6.48
N PRO A 86 -17.42 1.37 6.91
CA PRO A 86 -17.67 2.15 8.09
C PRO A 86 -18.92 3.01 7.91
N VAL A 87 -19.77 3.07 8.92
CA VAL A 87 -20.93 3.99 8.97
C VAL A 87 -20.70 5.13 9.95
N LYS A 88 -19.63 5.04 10.72
CA LYS A 88 -19.15 6.05 11.67
C LYS A 88 -17.71 5.69 12.07
N PRO A 89 -16.94 6.64 12.66
CA PRO A 89 -15.64 6.32 13.23
C PRO A 89 -15.72 5.21 14.27
N SER A 90 -14.82 4.24 14.18
CA SER A 90 -14.70 3.14 15.16
C SER A 90 -13.72 3.44 16.30
N TRP A 91 -13.15 4.64 16.30
CA TRP A 91 -12.20 5.13 17.32
C TRP A 91 -12.69 6.44 17.94
N ASN A 92 -12.19 6.72 19.13
CA ASN A 92 -12.44 8.01 19.77
C ASN A 92 -11.40 9.03 19.25
N HIS A 93 -11.85 10.02 18.49
CA HIS A 93 -11.01 11.10 17.98
C HIS A 93 -11.66 12.46 18.27
N ALA A 94 -10.82 13.45 18.49
CA ALA A 94 -11.28 14.78 18.89
C ALA A 94 -11.71 15.66 17.71
N ASP A 95 -11.13 15.44 16.53
CA ASP A 95 -11.37 16.27 15.34
C ASP A 95 -11.56 15.38 14.10
N PRO A 96 -12.75 15.39 13.48
CA PRO A 96 -13.02 14.63 12.25
C PRO A 96 -12.41 15.27 11.00
N ARG A 97 -11.89 16.49 11.09
CA ARG A 97 -11.31 17.18 9.94
C ARG A 97 -9.93 16.60 9.61
N TRP A 98 -9.70 16.36 8.34
CA TRP A 98 -8.37 16.01 7.87
C TRP A 98 -7.37 17.13 8.15
N LYS A 99 -6.23 16.80 8.72
CA LYS A 99 -5.11 17.71 8.91
C LYS A 99 -3.88 17.10 8.25
N GLN A 100 -3.37 17.79 7.25
CA GLN A 100 -2.12 17.41 6.62
C GLN A 100 -0.96 17.98 7.43
N GLU A 101 -0.15 17.12 7.99
CA GLU A 101 1.01 17.51 8.81
C GLU A 101 2.29 17.67 7.98
N ASP A 102 2.36 16.99 6.83
CA ASP A 102 3.49 17.03 5.91
C ASP A 102 3.12 17.79 4.63
N SER A 103 3.93 18.77 4.26
CA SER A 103 3.80 19.58 3.05
C SER A 103 4.78 19.19 1.94
N SER A 104 5.29 17.95 1.97
CA SER A 104 6.13 17.44 0.89
C SER A 104 5.36 17.35 -0.44
N VAL A 105 6.06 17.40 -1.55
CA VAL A 105 5.45 17.27 -2.90
C VAL A 105 4.65 15.97 -3.02
N SER A 106 5.18 14.87 -2.47
CA SER A 106 4.50 13.57 -2.45
C SER A 106 3.18 13.64 -1.66
N SER A 107 3.17 14.30 -0.50
CA SER A 107 1.97 14.49 0.30
C SER A 107 0.91 15.33 -0.42
N GLU A 108 1.29 16.36 -1.15
CA GLU A 108 0.35 17.14 -1.95
C GLU A 108 -0.24 16.33 -3.12
N ILE A 109 0.57 15.54 -3.81
CA ILE A 109 0.11 14.65 -4.87
C ILE A 109 -0.89 13.61 -4.35
N MET A 110 -0.60 13.01 -3.19
CA MET A 110 -1.40 11.93 -2.60
C MET A 110 -2.58 12.43 -1.76
N LYS A 111 -2.75 13.75 -1.62
CA LYS A 111 -3.84 14.34 -0.83
C LYS A 111 -5.24 13.84 -1.21
N PRO A 112 -5.61 13.69 -2.50
CA PRO A 112 -6.91 13.13 -2.86
C PRO A 112 -7.14 11.72 -2.28
N VAL A 113 -6.11 10.89 -2.30
CA VAL A 113 -6.14 9.53 -1.75
C VAL A 113 -6.32 9.55 -0.24
N TRP A 114 -5.54 10.36 0.47
CA TRP A 114 -5.63 10.46 1.94
C TRP A 114 -6.96 11.01 2.42
N LEU A 115 -7.50 12.00 1.72
CA LEU A 115 -8.82 12.56 2.04
C LEU A 115 -9.94 11.54 1.84
N ASP A 116 -9.87 10.78 0.76
CA ASP A 116 -10.86 9.74 0.47
C ASP A 116 -10.85 8.65 1.53
N LEU A 117 -9.68 8.09 1.82
CA LEU A 117 -9.49 7.10 2.88
C LEU A 117 -9.94 7.62 4.26
N TRP A 118 -9.63 8.88 4.58
CA TRP A 118 -10.06 9.50 5.83
C TRP A 118 -11.58 9.60 5.91
N ASN A 119 -12.23 10.09 4.86
CA ASN A 119 -13.69 10.21 4.79
C ASN A 119 -14.35 8.84 4.86
N TRP A 120 -13.82 7.84 4.16
CA TRP A 120 -14.31 6.47 4.26
C TRP A 120 -14.24 5.95 5.70
N HIS A 121 -13.13 6.15 6.40
CA HIS A 121 -12.98 5.75 7.80
C HIS A 121 -13.96 6.47 8.74
N LEU A 122 -14.38 7.69 8.42
CA LEU A 122 -15.40 8.42 9.16
C LEU A 122 -16.82 7.89 8.89
N GLY A 123 -17.02 7.04 7.90
CA GLY A 123 -18.32 6.60 7.41
C GLY A 123 -19.01 7.66 6.55
N ASN A 124 -18.26 8.65 6.08
CA ASN A 124 -18.76 9.61 5.12
C ASN A 124 -18.78 8.94 3.74
N LYS A 125 -19.94 8.92 3.10
CA LYS A 125 -19.97 8.59 1.68
C LYS A 125 -19.21 9.64 0.91
N GLN A 126 -18.47 9.22 -0.12
CA GLN A 126 -17.73 10.13 -0.98
C GLN A 126 -18.61 11.33 -1.34
N SER A 127 -18.17 12.50 -1.01
CA SER A 127 -18.77 13.71 -1.53
C SER A 127 -18.35 13.83 -2.99
N ASN A 128 -19.31 13.90 -3.90
CA ASN A 128 -19.10 14.32 -5.27
C ASN A 128 -18.69 15.82 -5.25
N GLU A 129 -17.55 16.14 -4.64
CA GLU A 129 -16.97 17.47 -4.81
C GLU A 129 -16.59 17.59 -6.28
N ASN A 130 -17.21 18.54 -6.95
CA ASN A 130 -16.96 18.82 -8.34
C ASN A 130 -15.46 19.00 -8.59
N THR A 131 -14.84 17.95 -9.07
CA THR A 131 -13.44 17.97 -9.44
C THR A 131 -13.32 18.89 -10.65
N ILE A 132 -12.62 20.02 -10.50
CA ILE A 132 -12.40 21.01 -11.56
C ILE A 132 -11.53 20.41 -12.69
N THR A 133 -10.84 19.33 -12.40
CA THR A 133 -9.93 18.66 -13.34
C THR A 133 -10.73 17.84 -14.35
N SER A 134 -10.49 18.09 -15.65
CA SER A 134 -11.18 17.36 -16.71
C SER A 134 -10.80 15.87 -16.69
N VAL A 135 -11.76 15.00 -16.98
CA VAL A 135 -11.54 13.54 -17.10
C VAL A 135 -10.39 13.24 -18.06
N LYS A 136 -10.28 13.98 -19.18
CA LYS A 136 -9.18 13.82 -20.12
C LYS A 136 -7.80 14.04 -19.48
N SER A 137 -7.65 15.09 -18.68
CA SER A 137 -6.37 15.37 -18.00
C SER A 137 -6.04 14.30 -16.96
N LEU A 138 -7.06 13.76 -16.28
CA LEU A 138 -6.88 12.67 -15.33
C LEU A 138 -6.48 11.35 -16.04
N CYS A 139 -7.04 11.08 -17.23
CA CYS A 139 -6.63 9.95 -18.06
C CYS A 139 -5.15 10.01 -18.49
N ASP A 140 -4.67 11.20 -18.83
CA ASP A 140 -3.26 11.39 -19.17
C ASP A 140 -2.36 11.11 -17.94
N ARG A 141 -2.80 11.54 -16.75
CA ARG A 141 -2.10 11.30 -15.48
C ARG A 141 -2.10 9.82 -15.05
N LEU A 142 -3.12 9.03 -15.41
CA LEU A 142 -3.10 7.57 -15.16
C LEU A 142 -1.92 6.85 -15.81
N LYS A 143 -1.40 7.41 -16.92
CA LYS A 143 -0.27 6.86 -17.68
C LYS A 143 1.08 7.44 -17.26
N ASP A 144 1.11 8.25 -16.21
CA ASP A 144 2.35 8.84 -15.71
C ASP A 144 3.28 7.77 -15.16
N SER A 145 4.58 7.97 -15.36
CA SER A 145 5.61 7.09 -14.80
C SER A 145 5.78 7.23 -13.29
N ASN A 146 5.20 8.29 -12.70
CA ASN A 146 5.11 8.47 -11.26
C ASN A 146 3.85 7.79 -10.74
N ASP A 147 4.03 6.67 -10.04
CA ASP A 147 2.95 5.86 -9.46
C ASP A 147 2.02 6.71 -8.55
N GLU A 148 2.54 7.70 -7.83
CA GLU A 148 1.74 8.56 -6.94
C GLU A 148 0.76 9.44 -7.73
N LEU A 149 1.20 10.01 -8.85
CA LEU A 149 0.35 10.78 -9.75
C LEU A 149 -0.73 9.91 -10.38
N ALA A 150 -0.37 8.72 -10.83
CA ALA A 150 -1.30 7.79 -11.45
C ALA A 150 -2.37 7.31 -10.46
N VAL A 151 -1.98 6.91 -9.26
CA VAL A 151 -2.92 6.49 -8.20
C VAL A 151 -3.82 7.65 -7.78
N SER A 152 -3.27 8.84 -7.57
CA SER A 152 -4.06 10.02 -7.24
C SER A 152 -5.11 10.33 -8.32
N ALA A 153 -4.75 10.20 -9.60
CA ALA A 153 -5.68 10.40 -10.71
C ALA A 153 -6.81 9.36 -10.73
N ALA A 154 -6.51 8.10 -10.37
CA ALA A 154 -7.53 7.06 -10.25
C ALA A 154 -8.58 7.40 -9.16
N TYR A 155 -8.14 7.86 -8.00
CA TYR A 155 -9.05 8.32 -6.93
C TYR A 155 -9.86 9.56 -7.32
N GLU A 156 -9.28 10.48 -8.10
CA GLU A 156 -10.01 11.64 -8.62
C GLU A 156 -11.06 11.23 -9.67
N LEU A 157 -10.74 10.29 -10.57
CA LEU A 157 -11.69 9.75 -11.55
C LEU A 157 -12.88 9.04 -10.89
N ALA A 158 -12.63 8.31 -9.82
CA ALA A 158 -13.66 7.59 -9.07
C ALA A 158 -14.79 8.49 -8.51
N LYS A 159 -14.60 9.81 -8.50
CA LYS A 159 -15.58 10.77 -8.00
C LYS A 159 -16.70 11.11 -9.00
N SER A 160 -16.62 10.64 -10.24
CA SER A 160 -17.64 10.89 -11.28
C SER A 160 -18.05 9.59 -11.97
N ASP A 161 -19.29 9.50 -12.41
CA ASP A 161 -19.79 8.33 -13.13
C ASP A 161 -18.98 8.06 -14.41
N GLU A 162 -18.66 9.11 -15.18
CA GLU A 162 -17.80 9.01 -16.37
C GLU A 162 -16.40 8.46 -16.03
N GLY A 163 -15.82 8.92 -14.93
CA GLY A 163 -14.52 8.44 -14.49
C GLY A 163 -14.54 6.98 -14.02
N VAL A 164 -15.62 6.56 -13.34
CA VAL A 164 -15.80 5.15 -12.94
C VAL A 164 -15.95 4.24 -14.17
N GLU A 165 -16.76 4.63 -15.16
CA GLU A 165 -16.90 3.86 -16.41
C GLU A 165 -15.55 3.69 -17.10
N LEU A 166 -14.76 4.76 -17.19
CA LEU A 166 -13.42 4.70 -17.75
C LEU A 166 -12.46 3.81 -16.96
N LEU A 167 -12.49 3.88 -15.63
CA LEU A 167 -11.67 3.00 -14.78
C LEU A 167 -12.04 1.53 -14.99
N ILE A 168 -13.32 1.21 -15.15
CA ILE A 168 -13.79 -0.15 -15.47
C ILE A 168 -13.26 -0.60 -16.84
N GLU A 169 -13.29 0.28 -17.85
CA GLU A 169 -12.74 -0.02 -19.18
C GLU A 169 -11.23 -0.32 -19.08
N ILE A 170 -10.47 0.52 -18.38
CA ILE A 170 -9.03 0.35 -18.18
C ILE A 170 -8.73 -0.92 -17.38
N PHE A 171 -9.52 -1.23 -16.36
CA PHE A 171 -9.36 -2.45 -15.56
C PHE A 171 -9.53 -3.72 -16.39
N ASN A 172 -10.35 -3.68 -17.42
CA ASN A 172 -10.56 -4.79 -18.36
C ASN A 172 -9.58 -4.80 -19.55
N SER A 173 -8.64 -3.87 -19.63
CA SER A 173 -7.64 -3.81 -20.70
C SER A 173 -6.53 -4.85 -20.53
N ASP A 174 -5.71 -5.04 -21.56
CA ASP A 174 -4.56 -5.96 -21.51
C ASP A 174 -3.34 -5.37 -20.78
N ASP A 175 -3.31 -4.08 -20.51
CA ASP A 175 -2.21 -3.41 -19.83
C ASP A 175 -2.25 -3.69 -18.32
N THR A 176 -1.36 -4.56 -17.86
CA THR A 176 -1.29 -4.97 -16.45
C THR A 176 -1.01 -3.81 -15.49
N ASN A 177 -0.21 -2.84 -15.91
CA ASN A 177 0.11 -1.70 -15.06
C ASN A 177 -1.10 -0.77 -14.91
N LEU A 178 -1.73 -0.43 -16.02
CA LEU A 178 -2.94 0.40 -16.00
C LEU A 178 -4.10 -0.28 -15.27
N ARG A 179 -4.26 -1.59 -15.41
CA ARG A 179 -5.24 -2.35 -14.61
C ARG A 179 -4.99 -2.22 -13.11
N SER A 180 -3.73 -2.33 -12.69
CA SER A 180 -3.37 -2.18 -11.27
C SER A 180 -3.69 -0.77 -10.76
N ILE A 181 -3.41 0.27 -11.55
CA ILE A 181 -3.74 1.65 -11.18
C ILE A 181 -5.26 1.86 -11.14
N ALA A 182 -6.00 1.38 -12.14
CA ALA A 182 -7.46 1.51 -12.15
C ALA A 182 -8.14 0.84 -10.95
N ALA A 183 -7.60 -0.30 -10.49
CA ALA A 183 -8.11 -1.01 -9.31
C ALA A 183 -8.02 -0.19 -8.01
N TYR A 184 -7.15 0.82 -7.93
CA TYR A 184 -7.10 1.71 -6.78
C TYR A 184 -8.27 2.69 -6.73
N GLY A 185 -8.89 3.03 -7.87
CA GLY A 185 -10.02 3.93 -7.95
C GLY A 185 -11.39 3.22 -7.90
N LEU A 186 -11.42 1.89 -8.07
CA LEU A 186 -12.64 1.06 -8.05
C LEU A 186 -12.87 0.42 -6.69
#